data_c78a719a3fe2a0dd5b0b2c2a9966f799
#
_entry.id   c78a719a3fe2a0dd5b0b2c2a9966f799
#
_cell.length_a   1.000
_cell.length_b   1.000
_cell.length_c   1.000
_cell.angle_alpha   90.00
_cell.angle_beta   90.00
_cell.angle_gamma   90.00
#
_symmetry.space_group_name_H-M   'P 1'
#
loop_
_entity.id
_entity.type
_entity.pdbx_description
1 polymer ?
#
loop_
_entity_poly.entity_id
_entity_poly.type
_entity_poly.pdbx_seq_one_letter_code
_entity_poly.pdbx_strand_id
1 'polypeptide(L)' 'MNKEIKLPDLGEGIDGAEVSEVKVSIGDKLQPQDTILVLESDKASMEIPAEVIGVVTKVAVKVGDQVKSGQLLVSVDV' A
#
# COMPACT_ATOMS: atom_id res chain seq x y z
N MET A 1 -4.56 11.97 13.98
CA MET A 1 -5.00 12.38 12.64
C MET A 1 -4.82 11.23 11.68
N ASN A 2 -5.80 11.01 10.82
CA ASN A 2 -5.70 9.97 9.80
C ASN A 2 -4.85 10.44 8.63
N LYS A 3 -3.94 9.58 8.20
CA LYS A 3 -3.17 9.80 7.00
C LYS A 3 -3.45 8.66 6.03
N GLU A 4 -3.71 9.01 4.79
CA GLU A 4 -3.99 8.02 3.77
C GLU A 4 -2.71 7.67 3.01
N ILE A 5 -2.45 6.39 2.87
CA ILE A 5 -1.33 5.92 2.07
C ILE A 5 -1.89 5.50 0.73
N LYS A 6 -1.47 6.23 -0.31
CA LYS A 6 -1.94 6.00 -1.67
C LYS A 6 -0.81 5.40 -2.50
N LEU A 7 -1.19 4.73 -3.56
CA LEU A 7 -0.22 4.14 -4.46
C LEU A 7 0.56 5.25 -5.17
N PRO A 8 1.89 5.28 -5.03
CA PRO A 8 2.68 6.27 -5.75
C PRO A 8 2.70 5.97 -7.25
N ASP A 9 3.24 6.90 -8.01
CA ASP A 9 3.43 6.70 -9.44
C ASP A 9 4.36 5.49 -9.66
N LEU A 10 3.88 4.53 -10.42
CA LEU A 10 4.62 3.29 -10.67
C LEU A 10 5.65 3.39 -11.77
N GLY A 11 5.67 4.54 -12.46
CA GLY A 11 6.61 4.75 -13.54
C GLY A 11 5.95 4.70 -14.90
N GLU A 12 6.74 5.02 -15.92
CA GLU A 12 6.27 5.09 -17.29
C GLU A 12 5.84 3.71 -17.77
N GLY A 13 4.68 3.65 -18.40
CA GLY A 13 4.18 2.42 -18.98
C GLY A 13 3.54 1.45 -17.99
N ILE A 14 3.43 1.83 -16.72
CA ILE A 14 2.78 1.00 -15.72
C ILE A 14 1.50 1.71 -15.29
N ASP A 15 0.36 1.17 -15.72
CA ASP A 15 -0.95 1.77 -15.41
C ASP A 15 -1.52 1.28 -14.08
N GLY A 16 -1.04 0.15 -13.58
CA GLY A 16 -1.53 -0.40 -12.35
C GLY A 16 -0.81 -1.68 -12.01
N ALA A 17 -1.21 -2.27 -10.88
CA ALA A 17 -0.61 -3.51 -10.40
C ALA A 17 -1.65 -4.32 -9.65
N GLU A 18 -1.32 -5.58 -9.38
CA GLU A 18 -2.16 -6.47 -8.59
C GLU A 18 -1.55 -6.60 -7.20
N VAL A 19 -2.41 -6.59 -6.18
CA VAL A 19 -1.95 -6.80 -4.81
C VAL A 19 -1.59 -8.28 -4.65
N SER A 20 -0.29 -8.54 -4.47
CA SER A 20 0.22 -9.88 -4.30
C SER A 20 0.16 -10.31 -2.84
N GLU A 21 0.41 -9.35 -1.93
CA GLU A 21 0.41 -9.64 -0.50
C GLU A 21 0.02 -8.38 0.27
N VAL A 22 -0.75 -8.56 1.34
CA VAL A 22 -1.06 -7.50 2.29
C VAL A 22 -0.36 -7.86 3.60
N LYS A 23 0.58 -7.01 4.01
CA LYS A 23 1.46 -7.27 5.16
C LYS A 23 0.95 -6.66 6.45
N VAL A 24 -0.16 -5.94 6.42
CA VAL A 24 -0.69 -5.25 7.60
C VAL A 24 -2.16 -5.57 7.80
N SER A 25 -2.61 -5.37 9.04
CA SER A 25 -4.01 -5.53 9.42
C SER A 25 -4.43 -4.31 10.22
N ILE A 26 -5.74 -4.09 10.33
CA ILE A 26 -6.27 -3.01 11.16
C ILE A 26 -5.79 -3.21 12.59
N GLY A 27 -5.24 -2.16 13.19
CA GLY A 27 -4.67 -2.19 14.52
C GLY A 27 -3.17 -2.39 14.58
N ASP A 28 -2.53 -2.71 13.46
CA ASP A 28 -1.08 -2.87 13.42
C ASP A 28 -0.38 -1.53 13.57
N LYS A 29 0.73 -1.54 14.30
CA LYS A 29 1.60 -0.36 14.38
C LYS A 29 2.61 -0.41 13.25
N LEU A 30 2.79 0.72 12.60
CA LEU A 30 3.70 0.84 11.46
C LEU A 30 4.88 1.73 11.77
N GLN A 31 6.03 1.35 11.22
CA GLN A 31 7.24 2.17 11.17
C GLN A 31 7.42 2.60 9.72
N PRO A 32 8.18 3.70 9.46
CA PRO A 32 8.33 4.18 8.09
C PRO A 32 8.92 3.17 7.11
N GLN A 33 9.76 2.26 7.57
CA GLN A 33 10.38 1.26 6.71
C GLN A 33 9.56 -0.03 6.57
N ASP A 34 8.46 -0.15 7.30
CA ASP A 34 7.63 -1.36 7.22
C ASP A 34 6.94 -1.43 5.86
N THR A 35 6.99 -2.61 5.26
CA THR A 35 6.27 -2.87 4.02
C THR A 35 4.80 -3.13 4.36
N ILE A 36 3.91 -2.38 3.74
CA ILE A 36 2.47 -2.55 3.96
C ILE A 36 1.85 -3.49 2.94
N LEU A 37 2.31 -3.43 1.70
CA LEU A 37 1.77 -4.24 0.61
C LEU A 37 2.91 -4.68 -0.30
N VAL A 38 2.71 -5.80 -0.97
CA VAL A 38 3.54 -6.20 -2.10
C VAL A 38 2.66 -6.19 -3.33
N LEU A 39 3.09 -5.48 -4.35
CA LEU A 39 2.37 -5.36 -5.61
C LEU A 39 3.15 -6.06 -6.71
N GLU A 40 2.43 -6.58 -7.67
CA GLU A 40 3.03 -7.25 -8.81
C GLU A 40 2.47 -6.68 -10.11
N SER A 41 3.37 -6.32 -11.01
CA SER A 41 2.99 -5.86 -12.34
C SER A 41 3.63 -6.78 -13.39
N ASP A 42 3.29 -6.55 -14.65
CA ASP A 42 3.86 -7.34 -15.75
C ASP A 42 5.38 -7.27 -15.80
N LYS A 43 5.96 -6.20 -15.27
CA LYS A 43 7.39 -5.94 -15.39
C LYS A 43 8.17 -6.19 -14.12
N ALA A 44 7.54 -6.11 -12.95
CA ALA A 44 8.28 -6.21 -11.68
C ALA A 44 7.35 -6.38 -10.49
N SER A 45 7.95 -6.84 -9.40
CA SER A 45 7.30 -6.83 -8.09
C SER A 45 7.77 -5.59 -7.35
N MET A 46 6.89 -5.04 -6.53
CA MET A 46 7.19 -3.82 -5.77
C MET A 46 6.71 -3.96 -4.35
N GLU A 47 7.50 -3.44 -3.42
CA GLU A 47 7.09 -3.34 -2.03
C GLU A 47 6.73 -1.89 -1.74
N ILE A 48 5.57 -1.70 -1.09
CA ILE A 48 5.11 -0.36 -0.75
C ILE A 48 5.37 -0.14 0.74
N PRO A 49 6.25 0.80 1.10
CA PRO A 49 6.52 1.09 2.50
C PRO A 49 5.45 1.99 3.10
N ALA A 50 5.35 1.95 4.42
CA ALA A 50 4.38 2.80 5.13
C ALA A 50 4.73 4.27 5.04
N GLU A 51 6.02 4.59 5.20
CA GLU A 51 6.56 5.96 5.20
C GLU A 51 6.00 6.85 6.31
N VAL A 52 5.24 6.27 7.24
CA VAL A 52 4.68 6.99 8.38
C VAL A 52 4.75 6.11 9.63
N ILE A 53 4.71 6.74 10.79
CA ILE A 53 4.58 6.03 12.07
C ILE A 53 3.12 6.18 12.51
N GLY A 54 2.46 5.07 12.78
CA GLY A 54 1.08 5.13 13.22
C GLY A 54 0.44 3.76 13.30
N VAL A 55 -0.88 3.77 13.49
CA VAL A 55 -1.67 2.54 13.63
C VAL A 55 -2.64 2.45 12.45
N VAL A 56 -2.69 1.28 11.82
CA VAL A 56 -3.57 1.04 10.69
C VAL A 56 -5.03 1.10 11.16
N THR A 57 -5.80 1.99 10.55
CA THR A 57 -7.22 2.13 10.87
C THR A 57 -8.12 1.56 9.79
N LYS A 58 -7.61 1.43 8.57
CA LYS A 58 -8.37 0.87 7.46
C LYS A 58 -7.43 0.27 6.43
N VAL A 59 -7.80 -0.88 5.90
CA VAL A 59 -7.13 -1.49 4.75
C VAL A 59 -8.14 -1.51 3.62
N ALA A 60 -7.88 -0.71 2.58
CA ALA A 60 -8.82 -0.51 1.49
C ALA A 60 -8.68 -1.53 0.36
N VAL A 61 -7.66 -2.36 0.41
CA VAL A 61 -7.36 -3.35 -0.63
C VAL A 61 -7.09 -4.71 -0.01
N LYS A 62 -7.15 -5.74 -0.83
CA LYS A 62 -6.86 -7.12 -0.40
C LYS A 62 -6.12 -7.85 -1.50
N VAL A 63 -5.59 -9.01 -1.17
CA VAL A 63 -4.87 -9.85 -2.14
C VAL A 63 -5.76 -10.13 -3.34
N GLY A 64 -5.20 -9.92 -4.53
CA GLY A 64 -5.92 -10.11 -5.78
C GLY A 64 -6.55 -8.84 -6.33
N ASP A 65 -6.61 -7.77 -5.55
CA ASP A 65 -7.18 -6.51 -6.03
C ASP A 65 -6.25 -5.85 -7.04
N GLN A 66 -6.86 -5.20 -8.02
CA GLN A 66 -6.14 -4.37 -8.99
C GLN A 66 -6.11 -2.95 -8.46
N VAL A 67 -4.93 -2.34 -8.46
CA VAL A 67 -4.74 -0.97 -7.96
C VAL A 67 -4.09 -0.11 -9.02
N LYS A 68 -4.35 1.18 -8.94
CA LYS A 68 -3.80 2.16 -9.88
C LYS A 68 -3.10 3.27 -9.10
N SER A 69 -2.23 4.01 -9.79
CA SER A 69 -1.55 5.15 -9.18
C SER A 69 -2.57 6.13 -8.59
N GLY A 70 -2.31 6.57 -7.37
CA GLY A 70 -3.19 7.49 -6.67
C GLY A 70 -4.34 6.83 -5.92
N GLN A 71 -4.51 5.52 -6.03
CA GLN A 71 -5.56 4.81 -5.33
C GLN A 71 -5.22 4.66 -3.85
N LEU A 72 -6.24 4.82 -2.99
CA LEU A 72 -6.07 4.62 -1.55
C LEU A 72 -5.75 3.16 -1.26
N LEU A 73 -4.70 2.93 -0.50
CA LEU A 73 -4.30 1.59 -0.10
C LEU A 73 -4.68 1.32 1.35
N VAL A 74 -4.18 2.12 2.27
CA VAL A 74 -4.48 1.98 3.69
C VAL A 74 -4.62 3.36 4.32
N SER A 75 -5.32 3.42 5.45
CA SER A 75 -5.38 4.61 6.30
C SER A 75 -4.68 4.31 7.60
N VAL A 76 -3.96 5.30 8.12
CA VAL A 76 -3.15 5.18 9.32
C VAL A 76 -3.45 6.35 10.24
N ASP A 77 -3.61 6.07 11.52
CA ASP A 77 -3.74 7.13 12.53
C ASP A 77 -2.35 7.48 13.04
N VAL A 78 -1.92 8.68 12.76
CA VAL A 78 -0.59 9.17 13.12
C VAL A 78 -0.63 10.18 14.25
#